data_f762d9a66b2e5f1f4fb2673565905b57
#
_entry.id   f762d9a66b2e5f1f4fb2673565905b57
#
_cell.length_a   1.000
_cell.length_b   1.000
_cell.length_c   1.000
_cell.angle_alpha   90.00
_cell.angle_beta   90.00
_cell.angle_gamma   90.00
#
_symmetry.space_group_name_H-M   'P 1'
#
loop_
_entity.id
_entity.type
_entity.pdbx_description
1 polymer ?
#
loop_
_entity_poly.entity_id
_entity_poly.type
_entity_poly.pdbx_seq_one_letter_code
_entity_poly.pdbx_strand_id
1 'polypeptide(L)'
;VNTPNPLLPIIARDGDNIIVQGPITIDNVVSVTQRGAALFDQPHCVIDLGKVTEVDSTIISMLLEWLRAARQGGHQLEFVNMPASLASLIQLYDVAELIPVTPRHTEHQTAI
;
A
#
# COMPACT_ATOMS: atom_id res chain seq x y z
N VAL A 1 0.00 30.46 0.85
CA VAL A 1 -1.38 30.31 0.90
C VAL A 1 -1.93 29.26 -0.03
N ASN A 2 -1.54 29.25 -1.23
CA ASN A 2 -1.95 28.22 -2.15
C ASN A 2 -0.88 27.23 -2.40
N THR A 3 0.04 27.16 -1.50
CA THR A 3 1.09 26.19 -1.56
C THR A 3 0.50 24.79 -1.42
N PRO A 4 0.84 23.88 -2.29
CA PRO A 4 0.40 22.51 -2.10
C PRO A 4 0.82 22.03 -0.74
N ASN A 5 -0.07 21.33 -0.09
CA ASN A 5 0.23 20.77 1.20
C ASN A 5 1.26 19.66 1.02
N PRO A 6 2.49 19.83 1.54
CA PRO A 6 3.50 18.79 1.37
C PRO A 6 3.20 17.52 2.12
N LEU A 7 2.20 17.57 3.03
CA LEU A 7 1.81 16.40 3.80
C LEU A 7 0.72 15.59 3.11
N LEU A 8 0.16 16.09 2.01
CA LEU A 8 -0.83 15.31 1.29
C LEU A 8 -0.15 14.12 0.65
N PRO A 9 -0.71 12.93 0.84
CA PRO A 9 -0.14 11.77 0.20
C PRO A 9 -0.28 11.86 -1.30
N ILE A 10 0.71 11.32 -1.97
CA ILE A 10 0.69 11.20 -3.40
C ILE A 10 0.50 9.75 -3.73
N ILE A 11 -0.49 9.46 -4.56
CA ILE A 11 -0.66 8.11 -5.07
C ILE A 11 -0.74 8.24 -6.58
N ALA A 12 0.15 7.56 -7.27
CA ALA A 12 0.30 7.76 -8.69
C ALA A 12 0.90 6.53 -9.34
N ARG A 13 0.62 6.37 -10.61
CA ARG A 13 1.22 5.30 -11.37
C ARG A 13 2.62 5.70 -11.81
N ASP A 14 3.53 4.77 -11.71
CA ASP A 14 4.90 4.93 -12.18
C ASP A 14 5.25 3.66 -12.96
N GLY A 15 5.08 3.72 -14.27
CA GLY A 15 5.24 2.53 -15.09
C GLY A 15 4.18 1.50 -14.74
N ASP A 16 4.61 0.31 -14.38
CA ASP A 16 3.72 -0.76 -13.97
C ASP A 16 3.42 -0.72 -12.48
N ASN A 17 4.03 0.20 -11.76
CA ASN A 17 3.88 0.27 -10.31
C ASN A 17 2.95 1.40 -9.92
N ILE A 18 2.38 1.27 -8.73
CA ILE A 18 1.63 2.34 -8.10
C ILE A 18 2.44 2.74 -6.87
N ILE A 19 2.83 4.00 -6.81
CA ILE A 19 3.64 4.53 -5.73
C ILE A 19 2.74 5.26 -4.76
N VAL A 20 2.85 4.92 -3.48
CA VAL A 20 2.13 5.63 -2.42
C VAL A 20 3.18 6.37 -1.58
N GLN A 21 2.97 7.66 -1.38
CA GLN A 21 3.97 8.51 -0.76
C GLN A 21 3.31 9.39 0.29
N GLY A 22 3.98 9.53 1.44
CA GLY A 22 3.54 10.42 2.50
C GLY A 22 2.81 9.70 3.61
N PRO A 23 2.19 10.44 4.54
CA PRO A 23 1.48 9.83 5.66
C PRO A 23 0.12 9.27 5.23
N ILE A 24 -0.24 8.13 5.79
CA ILE A 24 -1.55 7.52 5.59
C ILE A 24 -2.14 7.30 6.96
N THR A 25 -3.11 8.13 7.32
CA THR A 25 -3.72 8.10 8.65
C THR A 25 -5.22 8.29 8.51
N ILE A 26 -5.91 8.30 9.64
CA ILE A 26 -7.36 8.48 9.64
C ILE A 26 -7.77 9.78 8.93
N ASP A 27 -6.87 10.75 8.86
CA ASP A 27 -7.21 12.04 8.25
C ASP A 27 -7.36 11.96 6.75
N ASN A 28 -6.74 10.98 6.09
CA ASN A 28 -6.73 10.92 4.64
C ASN A 28 -7.00 9.54 4.06
N VAL A 29 -7.16 8.53 4.91
CA VAL A 29 -7.21 7.15 4.44
C VAL A 29 -8.35 6.91 3.46
N VAL A 30 -9.51 7.54 3.66
CA VAL A 30 -10.65 7.33 2.78
C VAL A 30 -10.33 7.82 1.37
N SER A 31 -9.76 9.01 1.28
CA SER A 31 -9.40 9.58 -0.02
C SER A 31 -8.34 8.75 -0.72
N VAL A 32 -7.32 8.32 0.02
CA VAL A 32 -6.24 7.53 -0.58
C VAL A 32 -6.78 6.18 -1.04
N THR A 33 -7.66 5.58 -0.26
CA THR A 33 -8.27 4.29 -0.62
C THR A 33 -9.02 4.41 -1.95
N GLN A 34 -9.81 5.45 -2.10
CA GLN A 34 -10.59 5.64 -3.32
C GLN A 34 -9.70 5.92 -4.52
N ARG A 35 -8.68 6.75 -4.33
CA ARG A 35 -7.78 7.11 -5.41
C ARG A 35 -6.96 5.90 -5.87
N GLY A 36 -6.54 5.07 -4.93
CA GLY A 36 -5.77 3.89 -5.27
C GLY A 36 -6.58 2.88 -6.05
N ALA A 37 -7.80 2.63 -5.60
CA ALA A 37 -8.65 1.65 -6.28
C ALA A 37 -8.90 2.05 -7.73
N ALA A 38 -8.96 3.34 -8.02
CA ALA A 38 -9.18 3.82 -9.37
C ALA A 38 -8.00 3.56 -10.29
N LEU A 39 -6.83 3.21 -9.73
CA LEU A 39 -5.64 2.93 -10.54
C LEU A 39 -5.46 1.44 -10.86
N PHE A 40 -6.33 0.58 -10.35
CA PHE A 40 -6.21 -0.86 -10.57
C PHE A 40 -6.80 -1.20 -11.93
N ASP A 41 -5.98 -1.07 -12.97
CA ASP A 41 -6.44 -1.31 -14.33
C ASP A 41 -5.60 -2.34 -15.08
N GLN A 42 -4.70 -3.00 -14.38
CA GLN A 42 -3.84 -4.04 -14.95
C GLN A 42 -4.16 -5.37 -14.29
N PRO A 43 -3.95 -6.49 -14.99
CA PRO A 43 -4.17 -7.79 -14.34
C PRO A 43 -3.32 -7.99 -13.10
N HIS A 44 -2.13 -7.42 -13.07
CA HIS A 44 -1.23 -7.51 -11.92
C HIS A 44 -0.73 -6.11 -11.60
N CYS A 45 -1.01 -5.65 -10.40
CA CYS A 45 -0.63 -4.32 -9.94
C CYS A 45 0.35 -4.45 -8.79
N VAL A 46 1.47 -3.75 -8.89
CA VAL A 46 2.47 -3.71 -7.82
C VAL A 46 2.35 -2.37 -7.11
N ILE A 47 2.17 -2.41 -5.81
CA ILE A 47 2.01 -1.20 -5.00
C ILE A 47 3.25 -1.04 -4.14
N ASP A 48 3.97 0.04 -4.37
CA ASP A 48 5.20 0.34 -3.65
C ASP A 48 4.87 1.25 -2.48
N LEU A 49 5.13 0.76 -1.27
CA LEU A 49 4.83 1.47 -0.04
C LEU A 49 6.09 2.07 0.60
N GLY A 50 7.21 2.01 -0.11
CA GLY A 50 8.49 2.43 0.47
C GLY A 50 8.58 3.90 0.81
N LYS A 51 7.71 4.73 0.25
CA LYS A 51 7.71 6.17 0.51
C LYS A 51 6.60 6.61 1.47
N VAL A 52 5.89 5.66 2.04
CA VAL A 52 4.92 5.96 3.10
C VAL A 52 5.72 6.32 4.35
N THR A 53 5.41 7.46 4.95
CA THR A 53 6.22 8.00 6.03
C THR A 53 5.65 7.77 7.41
N GLU A 54 4.32 7.74 7.52
CA GLU A 54 3.67 7.63 8.81
C GLU A 54 2.35 6.90 8.62
N VAL A 55 2.02 6.02 9.55
CA VAL A 55 0.78 5.23 9.44
C VAL A 55 0.11 5.13 10.79
N ASP A 56 -1.19 4.92 10.75
CA ASP A 56 -1.94 4.46 11.92
C ASP A 56 -2.73 3.22 11.51
N SER A 57 -3.53 2.70 12.42
CA SER A 57 -4.20 1.42 12.19
C SER A 57 -5.19 1.45 11.04
N THR A 58 -5.63 2.63 10.60
CA THR A 58 -6.58 2.71 9.50
C THR A 58 -5.98 2.25 8.18
N ILE A 59 -4.66 2.24 8.07
CA ILE A 59 -4.03 1.76 6.83
C ILE A 59 -4.33 0.28 6.60
N ILE A 60 -4.55 -0.48 7.66
CA ILE A 60 -4.92 -1.90 7.51
C ILE A 60 -6.22 -2.01 6.72
N SER A 61 -7.21 -1.20 7.09
CA SER A 61 -8.49 -1.19 6.37
C SER A 61 -8.29 -0.83 4.90
N MET A 62 -7.41 0.11 4.61
CA MET A 62 -7.12 0.50 3.25
C MET A 62 -6.54 -0.66 2.45
N LEU A 63 -5.56 -1.35 3.02
CA LEU A 63 -4.94 -2.47 2.32
C LEU A 63 -5.94 -3.58 2.05
N LEU A 64 -6.78 -3.89 3.02
CA LEU A 64 -7.79 -4.94 2.85
C LEU A 64 -8.86 -4.52 1.84
N GLU A 65 -9.25 -3.26 1.86
CA GLU A 65 -10.22 -2.77 0.88
C GLU A 65 -9.64 -2.80 -0.53
N TRP A 66 -8.38 -2.45 -0.69
CA TRP A 66 -7.73 -2.52 -1.99
C TRP A 66 -7.69 -3.96 -2.49
N LEU A 67 -7.40 -4.92 -1.61
CA LEU A 67 -7.38 -6.32 -2.00
C LEU A 67 -8.77 -6.77 -2.42
N ARG A 68 -9.80 -6.35 -1.71
CA ARG A 68 -11.17 -6.70 -2.06
C ARG A 68 -11.55 -6.10 -3.41
N ALA A 69 -11.24 -4.83 -3.62
CA ALA A 69 -11.58 -4.16 -4.87
C ALA A 69 -10.84 -4.81 -6.05
N ALA A 70 -9.58 -5.16 -5.85
CA ALA A 70 -8.81 -5.81 -6.90
C ALA A 70 -9.41 -7.16 -7.25
N ARG A 71 -9.79 -7.94 -6.25
CA ARG A 71 -10.37 -9.26 -6.49
C ARG A 71 -11.67 -9.14 -7.28
N GLN A 72 -12.48 -8.16 -6.95
CA GLN A 72 -13.74 -7.95 -7.66
C GLN A 72 -13.51 -7.58 -9.11
N GLY A 73 -12.44 -6.87 -9.40
CA GLY A 73 -12.12 -6.45 -10.76
C GLY A 73 -11.23 -7.43 -11.52
N GLY A 74 -10.87 -8.55 -10.90
CA GLY A 74 -10.01 -9.51 -11.56
C GLY A 74 -8.55 -9.14 -11.59
N HIS A 75 -8.11 -8.28 -10.66
CA HIS A 75 -6.73 -7.84 -10.57
C HIS A 75 -6.03 -8.52 -9.41
N GLN A 76 -4.74 -8.75 -9.56
CA GLN A 76 -3.88 -9.21 -8.46
C GLN A 76 -3.07 -8.05 -7.95
N LEU A 77 -3.01 -7.89 -6.64
CA LEU A 77 -2.17 -6.89 -6.00
C LEU A 77 -0.98 -7.53 -5.34
N GLU A 78 0.12 -6.82 -5.37
CA GLU A 78 1.34 -7.22 -4.69
C GLU A 78 1.91 -5.98 -4.03
N PHE A 79 2.23 -6.06 -2.73
CA PHE A 79 2.80 -4.93 -2.01
C PHE A 79 4.29 -5.14 -1.85
N VAL A 80 5.06 -4.10 -2.15
CA VAL A 80 6.52 -4.16 -2.06
C VAL A 80 7.03 -3.02 -1.20
N ASN A 81 8.23 -3.19 -0.67
CA ASN A 81 8.94 -2.17 0.13
C ASN A 81 8.14 -1.72 1.34
N MET A 82 7.56 -2.68 2.05
CA MET A 82 6.73 -2.37 3.19
C MET A 82 7.55 -1.74 4.32
N PRO A 83 7.17 -0.55 4.80
CA PRO A 83 7.89 0.06 5.93
C PRO A 83 7.75 -0.78 7.19
N ALA A 84 8.77 -0.69 8.06
CA ALA A 84 8.76 -1.46 9.31
C ALA A 84 7.56 -1.10 10.19
N SER A 85 7.18 0.17 10.22
CA SER A 85 6.04 0.59 11.03
C SER A 85 4.75 -0.08 10.57
N LEU A 86 4.59 -0.21 9.25
CA LEU A 86 3.40 -0.86 8.71
C LEU A 86 3.46 -2.36 8.95
N ALA A 87 4.63 -2.97 8.77
CA ALA A 87 4.79 -4.39 9.03
C ALA A 87 4.45 -4.73 10.47
N SER A 88 4.83 -3.86 11.40
CA SER A 88 4.49 -4.05 12.82
C SER A 88 2.99 -4.02 13.05
N LEU A 89 2.29 -3.09 12.39
CA LEU A 89 0.83 -3.03 12.52
C LEU A 89 0.17 -4.27 11.96
N ILE A 90 0.65 -4.75 10.83
CA ILE A 90 0.09 -5.95 10.22
C ILE A 90 0.23 -7.14 11.15
N GLN A 91 1.38 -7.26 11.81
CA GLN A 91 1.57 -8.32 12.79
C GLN A 91 0.67 -8.14 13.99
N LEU A 92 0.55 -6.92 14.48
CA LEU A 92 -0.24 -6.64 15.66
C LEU A 92 -1.70 -7.02 15.45
N TYR A 93 -2.23 -6.78 14.26
CA TYR A 93 -3.62 -7.10 13.95
C TYR A 93 -3.79 -8.49 13.37
N ASP A 94 -2.71 -9.25 13.27
CA ASP A 94 -2.77 -10.66 12.88
C ASP A 94 -3.42 -10.86 11.51
N VAL A 95 -3.07 -9.98 10.57
CA VAL A 95 -3.63 -10.05 9.23
C VAL A 95 -2.57 -10.33 8.16
N ALA A 96 -1.39 -10.77 8.60
CA ALA A 96 -0.29 -10.97 7.68
C ALA A 96 -0.62 -11.96 6.56
N GLU A 97 -1.42 -12.97 6.87
CA GLU A 97 -1.78 -13.98 5.88
C GLU A 97 -2.71 -13.45 4.80
N LEU A 98 -3.37 -12.33 5.09
CA LEU A 98 -4.33 -11.75 4.15
C LEU A 98 -3.69 -10.77 3.18
N ILE A 99 -2.45 -10.35 3.47
CA ILE A 99 -1.82 -9.27 2.72
C ILE A 99 -0.61 -9.82 1.97
N PRO A 100 -0.66 -9.88 0.64
CA PRO A 100 0.43 -10.46 -0.16
C PRO A 100 1.60 -9.48 -0.28
N VAL A 101 2.60 -9.67 0.55
CA VAL A 101 3.80 -8.86 0.56
C VAL A 101 4.92 -9.63 -0.09
N THR A 102 5.60 -8.99 -1.03
CA THR A 102 6.76 -9.58 -1.67
C THR A 102 8.00 -9.19 -0.89
N PRO A 103 8.77 -10.16 -0.38
CA PRO A 103 10.01 -9.83 0.31
C PRO A 103 10.98 -9.14 -0.64
N ARG A 104 11.75 -8.25 -0.07
CA ARG A 104 12.84 -7.65 -0.82
C ARG A 104 13.93 -8.67 -0.94
N HIS A 105 14.40 -8.79 -1.98
CA HIS A 105 15.37 -9.78 -2.13
C HIS A 105 15.15 -11.00 -1.34
N THR A 106 15.28 -11.33 -1.41
CA THR A 106 15.20 -12.36 -1.02
C THR A 106 15.83 -13.07 -0.32
N GLU A 107 15.80 -12.87 -0.14
CA GLU A 107 16.36 -13.25 0.41
C GLU A 107 16.68 -14.22 0.49
N HIS A 108 16.88 -14.40 -0.02
CA HIS A 108 17.43 -15.19 -0.09
C HIS A 108 17.91 -15.69 0.56
N GLN A 109 17.86 -15.54 0.80
CA GLN A 109 18.30 -15.96 1.48
C GLN A 109 18.24 -16.83 1.89
N THR A 110 17.98 -17.09 1.81
CA THR A 110 18.03 -17.89 2.18
C THR A 110 18.50 -18.65 2.21
N ALA A 111 18.75 -18.79 2.11
CA ALA A 111 19.26 -19.49 2.18
C ALA A 111 19.65 -20.23 2.51
N ILE A 112 19.78 -20.55 2.67
CA ILE A 112 20.16 -21.34 3.05
C ILE A 112 20.41 -21.78 3.29
#